data_fbd6bd0ff21fb4c49f21ed50ac29dc96
#
_entry.id   fbd6bd0ff21fb4c49f21ed50ac29dc96
#
_cell.length_a   1.000
_cell.length_b   1.000
_cell.length_c   1.000
_cell.angle_alpha   90.00
_cell.angle_beta   90.00
_cell.angle_gamma   90.00
#
_symmetry.space_group_name_H-M   'P 1'
#
loop_
_entity.id
_entity.type
_entity.pdbx_description
1 polymer ?
#
loop_
_entity_poly.entity_id
_entity_poly.type
_entity_poly.pdbx_seq_one_letter_code
_entity_poly.pdbx_strand_id
1 'polypeptide(L)'
;MDSFFQILYVPFGFLFRILFDFVGNYGLALVIFTLFFRLILLPSAVKQQKGMAKQYRLQPKLKRIREKYQDYAPNERNQKIQMETNELYQQEGYSAMSAGCLPMLLQLPILWGLYGIIRMPLTHVLGIGEEAVLALTTAVKELSSVSARTAAYAESMVISHLEELLAADPELMTKFPEAIAKIQEFDFRIFGIDLGTIPSMDTFKNWADSTTEAKLILLIPILSGLTSLLTSVLSQVRQKKTNPDAQMQGMGCMMLSMPLMSVMFTWSMPVAMGMYWILSNVFAFFQTLILGHFYAPRKTVAQHMVAETIERRSYEKAKKSAADKEKNEQN
;
A
#
# COMPACT_ATOMS: atom_id res chain seq x y z
N MET A 1 -1.92 24.64 1.54
CA MET A 1 -2.04 23.17 1.37
C MET A 1 -1.72 22.41 2.65
N ASP A 2 -1.02 23.01 3.58
CA ASP A 2 -0.54 22.32 4.80
C ASP A 2 -1.63 21.95 5.79
N SER A 3 -2.71 22.71 5.91
CA SER A 3 -3.80 22.44 6.87
C SER A 3 -4.56 21.13 6.61
N PHE A 4 -4.76 20.73 5.35
CA PHE A 4 -5.43 19.48 5.01
C PHE A 4 -4.60 18.26 5.39
N PHE A 5 -3.29 18.33 5.16
CA PHE A 5 -2.38 17.22 5.52
C PHE A 5 -2.16 17.12 7.03
N GLN A 6 -2.21 18.22 7.77
CA GLN A 6 -2.12 18.21 9.24
C GLN A 6 -3.23 17.37 9.89
N ILE A 7 -4.44 17.36 9.31
CA ILE A 7 -5.55 16.51 9.78
C ILE A 7 -5.15 15.02 9.78
N LEU A 8 -4.29 14.62 8.84
CA LEU A 8 -3.78 13.24 8.79
C LEU A 8 -2.52 13.07 9.67
N TYR A 9 -1.60 14.03 9.67
CA TYR A 9 -0.34 13.90 10.39
C TYR A 9 -0.53 13.80 11.90
N VAL A 10 -1.46 14.56 12.47
CA VAL A 10 -1.70 14.57 13.93
C VAL A 10 -2.15 13.21 14.46
N PRO A 11 -3.25 12.59 13.96
CA PRO A 11 -3.67 11.30 14.50
C PRO A 11 -2.69 10.15 14.20
N PHE A 12 -2.02 10.19 13.04
CA PHE A 12 -1.01 9.19 12.70
C PHE A 12 0.23 9.36 13.56
N GLY A 13 0.70 10.60 13.79
CA GLY A 13 1.83 10.90 14.66
C GLY A 13 1.54 10.49 16.11
N PHE A 14 0.34 10.78 16.61
CA PHE A 14 -0.08 10.37 17.96
C PHE A 14 -0.05 8.84 18.12
N LEU A 15 -0.63 8.11 17.15
CA LEU A 15 -0.60 6.65 17.16
C LEU A 15 0.83 6.12 17.10
N PHE A 16 1.66 6.70 16.22
CA PHE A 16 3.04 6.27 16.08
C PHE A 16 3.87 6.53 17.34
N ARG A 17 3.64 7.67 18.01
CA ARG A 17 4.27 8.00 19.29
C ARG A 17 3.93 6.94 20.36
N ILE A 18 2.66 6.56 20.50
CA ILE A 18 2.25 5.50 21.45
C ILE A 18 3.01 4.20 21.17
N LEU A 19 3.12 3.82 19.89
CA LEU A 19 3.85 2.62 19.51
C LEU A 19 5.35 2.75 19.81
N PHE A 20 5.93 3.91 19.52
CA PHE A 20 7.32 4.20 19.79
C PHE A 20 7.61 4.18 21.30
N ASP A 21 6.80 4.84 22.12
CA ASP A 21 6.93 4.88 23.58
C ASP A 21 6.86 3.48 24.20
N PHE A 22 6.06 2.58 23.60
CA PHE A 22 5.93 1.19 24.04
C PHE A 22 7.14 0.34 23.68
N VAL A 23 7.76 0.58 22.52
CA VAL A 23 8.79 -0.30 21.94
C VAL A 23 10.20 0.25 22.14
N GLY A 24 10.36 1.58 22.23
CA GLY A 24 11.66 2.27 22.37
C GLY A 24 12.54 2.30 21.12
N ASN A 25 12.06 1.78 19.97
CA ASN A 25 12.80 1.75 18.71
C ASN A 25 11.90 2.16 17.55
N TYR A 26 12.33 3.15 16.75
CA TYR A 26 11.53 3.68 15.65
C TYR A 26 11.26 2.66 14.56
N GLY A 27 12.26 1.88 14.17
CA GLY A 27 12.11 0.87 13.14
C GLY A 27 11.12 -0.23 13.52
N LEU A 28 11.16 -0.68 14.79
CA LEU A 28 10.21 -1.67 15.29
C LEU A 28 8.80 -1.07 15.44
N ALA A 29 8.68 0.18 15.86
CA ALA A 29 7.40 0.91 15.84
C ALA A 29 6.82 0.99 14.43
N LEU A 30 7.66 1.20 13.40
CA LEU A 30 7.27 1.21 12.00
C LEU A 30 6.72 -0.16 11.52
N VAL A 31 7.34 -1.25 11.95
CA VAL A 31 6.85 -2.62 11.67
C VAL A 31 5.45 -2.82 12.25
N ILE A 32 5.27 -2.50 13.54
CA ILE A 32 3.99 -2.66 14.25
C ILE A 32 2.92 -1.74 13.64
N PHE A 33 3.26 -0.50 13.35
CA PHE A 33 2.39 0.47 12.67
C PHE A 33 1.91 -0.07 11.32
N THR A 34 2.83 -0.60 10.51
CA THR A 34 2.49 -1.18 9.20
C THR A 34 1.54 -2.37 9.35
N LEU A 35 1.81 -3.27 10.28
CA LEU A 35 0.94 -4.42 10.57
C LEU A 35 -0.43 -3.99 11.07
N PHE A 36 -0.51 -3.02 11.97
CA PHE A 36 -1.76 -2.47 12.50
C PHE A 36 -2.68 -1.96 11.38
N PHE A 37 -2.16 -1.14 10.47
CA PHE A 37 -2.96 -0.65 9.34
C PHE A 37 -3.32 -1.77 8.35
N ARG A 38 -2.48 -2.76 8.18
CA ARG A 38 -2.83 -3.95 7.39
C ARG A 38 -4.00 -4.74 7.97
N LEU A 39 -4.07 -4.83 9.30
CA LEU A 39 -5.19 -5.48 10.00
C LEU A 39 -6.47 -4.63 9.88
N ILE A 40 -6.40 -3.32 10.04
CA ILE A 40 -7.55 -2.41 9.82
C ILE A 40 -8.09 -2.54 8.39
N LEU A 41 -7.22 -2.66 7.39
CA LEU A 41 -7.61 -2.80 5.98
C LEU A 41 -8.00 -4.24 5.59
N LEU A 42 -7.86 -5.22 6.49
CA LEU A 42 -8.18 -6.62 6.21
C LEU A 42 -9.62 -6.86 5.71
N PRO A 43 -10.68 -6.21 6.28
CA PRO A 43 -12.04 -6.36 5.77
C PRO A 43 -12.18 -5.90 4.30
N SER A 44 -11.46 -4.83 3.92
CA SER A 44 -11.42 -4.36 2.52
C SER A 44 -10.74 -5.38 1.60
N ALA A 45 -9.63 -5.97 2.03
CA ALA A 45 -8.94 -7.03 1.29
C ALA A 45 -9.80 -8.29 1.12
N VAL A 46 -10.58 -8.67 2.14
CA VAL A 46 -11.56 -9.77 2.03
C VAL A 46 -12.66 -9.44 1.01
N LYS A 47 -13.20 -8.20 1.01
CA LYS A 47 -14.18 -7.77 0.02
C LYS A 47 -13.61 -7.83 -1.41
N GLN A 48 -12.35 -7.41 -1.58
CA GLN A 48 -11.65 -7.51 -2.87
C GLN A 48 -11.54 -8.97 -3.34
N GLN A 49 -11.18 -9.88 -2.46
CA GLN A 49 -11.07 -11.31 -2.76
C GLN A 49 -12.43 -11.91 -3.19
N LYS A 50 -13.50 -11.54 -2.48
CA LYS A 50 -14.88 -11.92 -2.88
C LYS A 50 -15.29 -11.31 -4.21
N GLY A 51 -14.88 -10.07 -4.50
CA GLY A 51 -15.10 -9.41 -5.80
C GLY A 51 -14.43 -10.18 -6.94
N MET A 52 -13.20 -10.66 -6.76
CA MET A 52 -12.52 -11.50 -7.76
C MET A 52 -13.27 -12.82 -8.00
N ALA A 53 -13.81 -13.45 -6.96
CA ALA A 53 -14.63 -14.66 -7.10
C ALA A 53 -15.91 -14.39 -7.92
N LYS A 54 -16.56 -13.23 -7.72
CA LYS A 54 -17.72 -12.80 -8.50
C LYS A 54 -17.36 -12.56 -9.96
N GLN A 55 -16.24 -11.90 -10.22
CA GLN A 55 -15.70 -11.71 -11.57
C GLN A 55 -15.47 -13.04 -12.28
N TYR A 56 -14.92 -14.04 -11.57
CA TYR A 56 -14.74 -15.39 -12.14
C TYR A 56 -16.06 -16.02 -12.58
N ARG A 57 -17.14 -15.88 -11.82
CA ARG A 57 -18.49 -16.35 -12.18
C ARG A 57 -19.01 -15.70 -13.46
N LEU A 58 -18.66 -14.44 -13.69
CA LEU A 58 -19.11 -13.69 -14.88
C LEU A 58 -18.32 -14.03 -16.16
N GLN A 59 -17.19 -14.74 -16.08
CA GLN A 59 -16.34 -15.04 -17.24
C GLN A 59 -17.08 -15.70 -18.42
N PRO A 60 -17.93 -16.72 -18.22
CA PRO A 60 -18.66 -17.32 -19.34
C PRO A 60 -19.58 -16.33 -20.08
N LYS A 61 -20.22 -15.40 -19.33
CA LYS A 61 -21.05 -14.34 -19.91
C LYS A 61 -20.22 -13.32 -20.68
N LEU A 62 -19.08 -12.90 -20.09
CA LEU A 62 -18.14 -11.98 -20.75
C LEU A 62 -17.52 -12.57 -22.01
N LYS A 63 -17.25 -13.87 -22.03
CA LYS A 63 -16.76 -14.57 -23.21
C LYS A 63 -17.79 -14.52 -24.35
N ARG A 64 -19.07 -14.80 -24.06
CA ARG A 64 -20.16 -14.71 -25.05
C ARG A 64 -20.32 -13.29 -25.62
N ILE A 65 -20.20 -12.25 -24.79
CA ILE A 65 -20.23 -10.86 -25.25
C ILE A 65 -19.08 -10.60 -26.24
N ARG A 66 -17.87 -11.07 -25.95
CA ARG A 66 -16.73 -10.89 -26.86
C ARG A 66 -16.89 -11.65 -28.18
N GLU A 67 -17.39 -12.88 -28.14
CA GLU A 67 -17.66 -13.70 -29.31
C GLU A 67 -18.73 -13.07 -30.20
N LYS A 68 -19.77 -12.47 -29.61
CA LYS A 68 -20.84 -11.77 -30.31
C LYS A 68 -20.34 -10.62 -31.19
N TYR A 69 -19.29 -9.94 -30.82
CA TYR A 69 -18.74 -8.76 -31.50
C TYR A 69 -17.42 -9.00 -32.21
N GLN A 70 -16.95 -10.24 -32.38
CA GLN A 70 -15.62 -10.54 -32.93
C GLN A 70 -15.45 -10.06 -34.38
N ASP A 71 -16.55 -10.03 -35.17
CA ASP A 71 -16.51 -9.69 -36.58
C ASP A 71 -16.63 -8.17 -36.87
N TYR A 72 -16.78 -7.35 -35.82
CA TYR A 72 -16.87 -5.89 -35.97
C TYR A 72 -15.49 -5.26 -36.09
N ALA A 73 -15.42 -4.06 -36.71
CA ALA A 73 -14.21 -3.25 -36.75
C ALA A 73 -13.65 -2.99 -35.34
N PRO A 74 -12.31 -2.95 -35.15
CA PRO A 74 -11.70 -2.93 -33.81
C PRO A 74 -12.24 -1.86 -32.86
N ASN A 75 -12.48 -0.63 -33.34
CA ASN A 75 -12.98 0.46 -32.51
C ASN A 75 -14.46 0.25 -32.12
N GLU A 76 -15.29 -0.12 -33.06
CA GLU A 76 -16.72 -0.39 -32.83
C GLU A 76 -16.90 -1.61 -31.92
N ARG A 77 -16.14 -2.66 -32.18
CA ARG A 77 -16.09 -3.87 -31.34
C ARG A 77 -15.80 -3.54 -29.89
N ASN A 78 -14.75 -2.75 -29.63
CA ASN A 78 -14.36 -2.39 -28.27
C ASN A 78 -15.45 -1.58 -27.55
N GLN A 79 -16.10 -0.64 -28.25
CA GLN A 79 -17.20 0.15 -27.69
C GLN A 79 -18.41 -0.72 -27.32
N LYS A 80 -18.85 -1.60 -28.24
CA LYS A 80 -20.01 -2.51 -28.00
C LYS A 80 -19.72 -3.49 -26.87
N ILE A 81 -18.51 -4.09 -26.82
CA ILE A 81 -18.09 -4.98 -25.74
C ILE A 81 -18.10 -4.22 -24.41
N GLN A 82 -17.58 -2.99 -24.37
CA GLN A 82 -17.53 -2.19 -23.15
C GLN A 82 -18.92 -1.82 -22.65
N MET A 83 -19.83 -1.42 -23.53
CA MET A 83 -21.21 -1.09 -23.17
C MET A 83 -21.94 -2.31 -22.58
N GLU A 84 -21.96 -3.45 -23.28
CA GLU A 84 -22.66 -4.66 -22.83
C GLU A 84 -22.00 -5.27 -21.57
N THR A 85 -20.67 -5.13 -21.43
CA THR A 85 -19.96 -5.53 -20.19
C THR A 85 -20.39 -4.66 -19.01
N ASN A 86 -20.53 -3.35 -19.20
CA ASN A 86 -20.97 -2.44 -18.13
C ASN A 86 -22.42 -2.74 -17.71
N GLU A 87 -23.32 -3.00 -18.67
CA GLU A 87 -24.69 -3.42 -18.39
C GLU A 87 -24.73 -4.73 -17.60
N LEU A 88 -23.96 -5.74 -18.02
CA LEU A 88 -23.83 -7.00 -17.29
C LEU A 88 -23.33 -6.78 -15.85
N TYR A 89 -22.33 -5.91 -15.65
CA TYR A 89 -21.82 -5.60 -14.32
C TYR A 89 -22.85 -4.91 -13.45
N GLN A 90 -23.67 -4.01 -14.00
CA GLN A 90 -24.77 -3.36 -13.28
C GLN A 90 -25.85 -4.37 -12.90
N GLN A 91 -26.29 -5.21 -13.82
CA GLN A 91 -27.31 -6.25 -13.58
C GLN A 91 -26.87 -7.24 -12.50
N GLU A 92 -25.60 -7.62 -12.52
CA GLU A 92 -25.05 -8.56 -11.54
C GLU A 92 -24.58 -7.88 -10.24
N GLY A 93 -24.73 -6.54 -10.11
CA GLY A 93 -24.26 -5.78 -8.96
C GLY A 93 -22.75 -5.95 -8.71
N TYR A 94 -21.95 -5.99 -9.78
CA TYR A 94 -20.49 -6.06 -9.73
C TYR A 94 -19.91 -4.67 -9.98
N SER A 95 -19.01 -4.23 -9.12
CA SER A 95 -18.27 -2.98 -9.33
C SER A 95 -16.80 -3.29 -9.57
N ALA A 96 -16.31 -3.02 -10.77
CA ALA A 96 -14.90 -3.16 -11.12
C ALA A 96 -13.99 -2.24 -10.27
N MET A 97 -14.52 -1.06 -9.91
CA MET A 97 -13.81 -0.09 -9.05
C MET A 97 -13.58 -0.64 -7.66
N SER A 98 -14.60 -1.24 -7.03
CA SER A 98 -14.48 -1.81 -5.68
C SER A 98 -13.59 -3.05 -5.64
N ALA A 99 -13.50 -3.79 -6.73
CA ALA A 99 -12.65 -4.97 -6.84
C ALA A 99 -11.18 -4.64 -7.20
N GLY A 100 -10.93 -3.50 -7.86
CA GLY A 100 -9.62 -3.13 -8.40
C GLY A 100 -8.91 -2.00 -7.66
N CYS A 101 -9.44 -0.78 -7.70
CA CYS A 101 -8.71 0.42 -7.25
C CYS A 101 -9.01 0.86 -5.81
N LEU A 102 -10.09 0.39 -5.18
CA LEU A 102 -10.45 0.79 -3.82
C LEU A 102 -9.34 0.58 -2.79
N PRO A 103 -8.60 -0.54 -2.77
CA PRO A 103 -7.48 -0.72 -1.85
C PRO A 103 -6.37 0.32 -2.04
N MET A 104 -6.10 0.71 -3.28
CA MET A 104 -5.11 1.75 -3.58
C MET A 104 -5.56 3.12 -3.02
N LEU A 105 -6.84 3.47 -3.17
CA LEU A 105 -7.38 4.71 -2.62
C LEU A 105 -7.33 4.74 -1.09
N LEU A 106 -7.62 3.61 -0.43
CA LEU A 106 -7.52 3.47 1.03
C LEU A 106 -6.07 3.52 1.53
N GLN A 107 -5.10 3.17 0.69
CA GLN A 107 -3.68 3.22 1.02
C GLN A 107 -3.14 4.66 1.04
N LEU A 108 -3.69 5.59 0.24
CA LEU A 108 -3.17 6.96 0.11
C LEU A 108 -3.17 7.74 1.44
N PRO A 109 -4.24 7.77 2.25
CA PRO A 109 -4.21 8.45 3.55
C PRO A 109 -3.13 7.89 4.50
N ILE A 110 -2.93 6.56 4.48
CA ILE A 110 -1.90 5.91 5.31
C ILE A 110 -0.50 6.33 4.84
N LEU A 111 -0.29 6.35 3.52
CA LEU A 111 0.99 6.76 2.94
C LEU A 111 1.30 8.23 3.28
N TRP A 112 0.32 9.12 3.17
CA TRP A 112 0.49 10.53 3.52
C TRP A 112 0.73 10.73 5.02
N GLY A 113 -0.05 10.07 5.89
CA GLY A 113 0.16 10.13 7.33
C GLY A 113 1.56 9.67 7.73
N LEU A 114 2.02 8.55 7.17
CA LEU A 114 3.37 8.03 7.40
C LEU A 114 4.46 8.95 6.83
N TYR A 115 4.23 9.52 5.65
CA TYR A 115 5.14 10.50 5.07
C TYR A 115 5.37 11.70 6.01
N GLY A 116 4.29 12.20 6.65
CA GLY A 116 4.39 13.25 7.66
C GLY A 116 5.25 12.85 8.86
N ILE A 117 5.05 11.65 9.39
CA ILE A 117 5.83 11.12 10.53
C ILE A 117 7.31 10.98 10.18
N ILE A 118 7.63 10.48 8.99
CA ILE A 118 9.02 10.26 8.54
C ILE A 118 9.70 11.59 8.20
N ARG A 119 8.96 12.54 7.63
CA ARG A 119 9.48 13.86 7.28
C ARG A 119 9.69 14.76 8.50
N MET A 120 8.81 14.63 9.49
CA MET A 120 8.75 15.52 10.66
C MET A 120 8.76 14.70 11.97
N PRO A 121 9.79 13.90 12.23
CA PRO A 121 9.87 13.04 13.41
C PRO A 121 10.05 13.85 14.70
N LEU A 122 10.75 14.97 14.68
CA LEU A 122 10.94 15.85 15.86
C LEU A 122 9.59 16.40 16.32
N THR A 123 8.78 16.87 15.37
CA THR A 123 7.44 17.44 15.65
C THR A 123 6.44 16.36 16.04
N HIS A 124 6.28 15.31 15.25
CA HIS A 124 5.17 14.37 15.38
C HIS A 124 5.45 13.17 16.27
N VAL A 125 6.71 12.77 16.42
CA VAL A 125 7.11 11.63 17.27
C VAL A 125 7.69 12.11 18.61
N LEU A 126 8.71 12.96 18.58
CA LEU A 126 9.37 13.44 19.81
C LEU A 126 8.61 14.58 20.50
N GLY A 127 7.70 15.26 19.78
CA GLY A 127 6.91 16.39 20.30
C GLY A 127 7.79 17.56 20.76
N ILE A 128 8.84 17.84 20.00
CA ILE A 128 9.71 18.98 20.23
C ILE A 128 8.98 20.26 19.83
N GLY A 129 9.13 21.31 20.65
CA GLY A 129 8.50 22.61 20.40
C GLY A 129 8.94 23.25 19.10
N GLU A 130 8.04 24.02 18.48
CA GLU A 130 8.21 24.64 17.14
C GLU A 130 9.49 25.51 17.06
N GLU A 131 9.80 26.27 18.11
CA GLU A 131 10.98 27.14 18.16
C GLU A 131 12.30 26.32 18.04
N ALA A 132 12.41 25.22 18.79
CA ALA A 132 13.57 24.34 18.73
C ALA A 132 13.66 23.62 17.37
N VAL A 133 12.53 23.13 16.84
CA VAL A 133 12.46 22.49 15.52
C VAL A 133 12.92 23.47 14.44
N LEU A 134 12.44 24.73 14.47
CA LEU A 134 12.83 25.73 13.50
C LEU A 134 14.32 26.07 13.56
N ALA A 135 14.87 26.26 14.75
CA ALA A 135 16.28 26.54 14.95
C ALA A 135 17.18 25.38 14.45
N LEU A 136 16.90 24.16 14.89
CA LEU A 136 17.65 22.95 14.52
C LEU A 136 17.57 22.67 13.02
N THR A 137 16.37 22.79 12.43
CA THR A 137 16.18 22.56 10.97
C THR A 137 16.78 23.66 10.11
N THR A 138 16.89 24.87 10.60
CA THR A 138 17.60 25.94 9.90
C THR A 138 19.09 25.68 9.92
N ALA A 139 19.66 25.40 11.10
CA ALA A 139 21.09 25.17 11.25
C ALA A 139 21.56 23.91 10.46
N VAL A 140 20.78 22.81 10.45
CA VAL A 140 21.18 21.60 9.71
C VAL A 140 21.22 21.80 8.18
N LYS A 141 20.42 22.73 7.63
CA LYS A 141 20.46 23.06 6.20
C LYS A 141 21.70 23.81 5.77
N GLU A 142 22.41 24.43 6.71
CA GLU A 142 23.65 25.15 6.46
C GLU A 142 24.88 24.21 6.46
N LEU A 143 24.73 22.97 6.93
CA LEU A 143 25.79 21.97 6.88
C LEU A 143 26.14 21.58 5.44
N SER A 144 27.44 21.50 5.15
CA SER A 144 27.93 21.10 3.81
C SER A 144 27.58 19.66 3.43
N SER A 145 27.31 18.79 4.41
CA SER A 145 26.87 17.42 4.24
C SER A 145 25.40 17.30 3.78
N VAL A 146 24.59 18.36 3.97
CA VAL A 146 23.16 18.39 3.64
C VAL A 146 22.92 19.03 2.29
N SER A 147 22.51 18.23 1.32
CA SER A 147 22.18 18.71 -0.03
C SER A 147 20.76 19.31 -0.10
N ALA A 148 20.48 20.10 -1.14
CA ALA A 148 19.12 20.63 -1.40
C ALA A 148 18.05 19.52 -1.49
N ARG A 149 18.42 18.33 -1.92
CA ARG A 149 17.53 17.14 -1.99
C ARG A 149 17.17 16.61 -0.60
N THR A 150 18.14 16.58 0.32
CA THR A 150 17.95 16.10 1.69
C THR A 150 17.33 17.16 2.59
N ALA A 151 17.50 18.44 2.28
CA ALA A 151 16.94 19.56 3.02
C ALA A 151 15.39 19.54 3.12
N ALA A 152 14.70 18.85 2.21
CA ALA A 152 13.26 18.61 2.31
C ALA A 152 12.86 17.74 3.51
N TYR A 153 13.81 17.00 4.10
CA TYR A 153 13.67 16.11 5.26
C TYR A 153 14.50 16.62 6.44
N ALA A 154 14.52 17.94 6.66
CA ALA A 154 15.40 18.60 7.61
C ALA A 154 15.30 18.04 9.04
N GLU A 155 14.11 17.69 9.53
CA GLU A 155 13.95 17.09 10.86
C GLU A 155 14.64 15.71 10.96
N SER A 156 14.55 14.86 9.92
CA SER A 156 15.28 13.60 9.89
C SER A 156 16.79 13.82 9.77
N MET A 157 17.21 14.87 9.03
CA MET A 157 18.62 15.23 8.92
C MET A 157 19.20 15.73 10.25
N VAL A 158 18.42 16.46 11.06
CA VAL A 158 18.84 16.85 12.42
C VAL A 158 19.21 15.63 13.25
N ILE A 159 18.41 14.55 13.17
CA ILE A 159 18.70 13.32 13.92
C ILE A 159 19.97 12.65 13.40
N SER A 160 20.08 12.49 12.08
CA SER A 160 21.21 11.78 11.46
C SER A 160 22.55 12.55 11.53
N HIS A 161 22.51 13.90 11.62
CA HIS A 161 23.68 14.77 11.64
C HIS A 161 23.82 15.57 12.96
N LEU A 162 23.21 15.07 14.05
CA LEU A 162 23.19 15.83 15.31
C LEU A 162 24.59 16.17 15.84
N GLU A 163 25.52 15.24 15.79
CA GLU A 163 26.92 15.46 16.27
C GLU A 163 27.64 16.55 15.44
N GLU A 164 27.49 16.47 14.09
CA GLU A 164 28.04 17.47 13.19
C GLU A 164 27.40 18.85 13.41
N LEU A 165 26.08 18.89 13.63
CA LEU A 165 25.32 20.09 13.91
C LEU A 165 25.78 20.78 15.21
N LEU A 166 25.94 20.00 16.29
CA LEU A 166 26.40 20.53 17.57
C LEU A 166 27.88 20.94 17.57
N ALA A 167 28.70 20.31 16.71
CA ALA A 167 30.07 20.74 16.48
C ALA A 167 30.13 22.08 15.70
N ALA A 168 29.22 22.31 14.78
CA ALA A 168 29.12 23.55 13.99
C ALA A 168 28.50 24.72 14.79
N ASP A 169 27.49 24.44 15.61
CA ASP A 169 26.82 25.43 16.47
C ASP A 169 26.62 24.90 17.91
N PRO A 170 27.61 25.05 18.77
CA PRO A 170 27.52 24.61 20.16
C PRO A 170 26.49 25.34 21.02
N GLU A 171 26.03 26.53 20.58
CA GLU A 171 25.02 27.30 21.34
C GLU A 171 23.66 26.62 21.35
N LEU A 172 23.38 25.79 20.35
CA LEU A 172 22.10 25.00 20.26
C LEU A 172 21.93 24.10 21.49
N MET A 173 23.03 23.52 22.00
CA MET A 173 23.01 22.69 23.22
C MET A 173 22.55 23.49 24.44
N THR A 174 22.95 24.75 24.53
CA THR A 174 22.59 25.63 25.63
C THR A 174 21.19 26.20 25.52
N LYS A 175 20.75 26.47 24.25
CA LYS A 175 19.43 27.03 23.99
C LYS A 175 18.30 25.99 24.10
N PHE A 176 18.57 24.76 23.67
CA PHE A 176 17.53 23.70 23.56
C PHE A 176 17.95 22.36 24.21
N PRO A 177 18.42 22.35 25.48
CA PRO A 177 18.98 21.16 26.10
C PRO A 177 18.01 19.98 26.18
N GLU A 178 16.73 20.24 26.48
CA GLU A 178 15.71 19.18 26.55
C GLU A 178 15.41 18.56 25.17
N ALA A 179 15.37 19.38 24.12
CA ALA A 179 15.14 18.90 22.76
C ALA A 179 16.30 18.02 22.31
N ILE A 180 17.53 18.45 22.55
CA ILE A 180 18.75 17.71 22.17
C ILE A 180 18.85 16.41 22.95
N ALA A 181 18.57 16.40 24.26
CA ALA A 181 18.55 15.18 25.06
C ALA A 181 17.56 14.15 24.49
N LYS A 182 16.34 14.57 24.13
CA LYS A 182 15.34 13.69 23.49
C LYS A 182 15.84 13.13 22.15
N ILE A 183 16.53 13.94 21.34
CA ILE A 183 17.05 13.49 20.04
C ILE A 183 18.21 12.51 20.25
N GLN A 184 19.08 12.72 21.24
CA GLN A 184 20.17 11.81 21.56
C GLN A 184 19.69 10.43 22.05
N GLU A 185 18.59 10.38 22.80
CA GLU A 185 17.96 9.14 23.27
C GLU A 185 17.12 8.45 22.17
N PHE A 186 16.86 9.15 21.07
CA PHE A 186 15.98 8.66 20.01
C PHE A 186 16.69 7.68 19.08
N ASP A 187 16.34 6.39 19.21
CA ASP A 187 16.87 5.34 18.31
C ASP A 187 16.15 5.36 16.95
N PHE A 188 16.75 6.08 16.00
CA PHE A 188 16.24 6.22 14.62
C PHE A 188 16.88 5.21 13.66
N ARG A 189 17.23 4.01 14.16
CA ARG A 189 17.88 2.96 13.40
C ARG A 189 17.09 1.67 13.40
N ILE A 190 17.29 0.86 12.37
CA ILE A 190 16.84 -0.53 12.30
C ILE A 190 17.96 -1.39 11.71
N PHE A 191 18.33 -2.48 12.36
CA PHE A 191 19.46 -3.34 11.95
C PHE A 191 20.76 -2.58 11.71
N GLY A 192 21.01 -1.50 12.45
CA GLY A 192 22.19 -0.65 12.30
C GLY A 192 22.11 0.35 11.14
N ILE A 193 21.00 0.42 10.40
CA ILE A 193 20.80 1.34 9.28
C ILE A 193 20.06 2.58 9.78
N ASP A 194 20.60 3.77 9.51
CA ASP A 194 19.94 5.05 9.78
C ASP A 194 18.73 5.24 8.84
N LEU A 195 17.56 5.40 9.45
CA LEU A 195 16.29 5.52 8.72
C LEU A 195 16.08 6.90 8.09
N GLY A 196 16.80 7.92 8.50
CA GLY A 196 16.75 9.28 7.92
C GLY A 196 17.56 9.42 6.64
N THR A 197 18.56 8.58 6.44
CA THR A 197 19.45 8.68 5.28
C THR A 197 18.71 8.42 3.97
N ILE A 198 19.12 9.15 2.91
CA ILE A 198 18.58 8.97 1.56
C ILE A 198 19.61 8.26 0.69
N PRO A 199 19.24 7.22 -0.08
CA PRO A 199 20.18 6.52 -0.98
C PRO A 199 20.88 7.48 -1.94
N SER A 200 22.23 7.36 -2.08
CA SER A 200 23.05 8.24 -2.93
C SER A 200 23.71 7.47 -4.06
N MET A 201 23.78 8.09 -5.24
CA MET A 201 24.56 7.57 -6.38
C MET A 201 26.08 7.62 -6.12
N ASP A 202 26.52 8.47 -5.20
CA ASP A 202 27.96 8.56 -4.87
C ASP A 202 28.45 7.30 -4.18
N THR A 203 27.60 6.67 -3.36
CA THR A 203 27.87 5.34 -2.79
C THR A 203 28.07 4.27 -3.88
N PHE A 204 27.28 4.35 -4.96
CA PHE A 204 27.43 3.43 -6.07
C PHE A 204 28.71 3.67 -6.87
N LYS A 205 29.07 4.93 -7.12
CA LYS A 205 30.32 5.32 -7.81
C LYS A 205 31.56 4.92 -7.02
N ASN A 206 31.51 5.10 -5.69
CA ASN A 206 32.63 4.84 -4.78
C ASN A 206 32.41 3.56 -3.97
N TRP A 207 31.90 2.51 -4.60
CA TRP A 207 31.49 1.27 -3.93
C TRP A 207 32.58 0.64 -3.06
N ALA A 208 33.83 0.66 -3.52
CA ALA A 208 34.96 0.05 -2.79
C ALA A 208 35.19 0.74 -1.45
N ASP A 209 35.12 2.07 -1.41
CA ASP A 209 35.44 2.91 -0.23
C ASP A 209 34.21 3.20 0.63
N SER A 210 33.02 2.82 0.18
CA SER A 210 31.78 3.07 0.91
C SER A 210 31.63 2.14 2.12
N THR A 211 31.04 2.68 3.20
CA THR A 211 30.74 1.93 4.42
C THR A 211 29.74 0.80 4.15
N THR A 212 29.72 -0.21 5.01
CA THR A 212 28.75 -1.32 4.94
C THR A 212 27.31 -0.78 5.05
N GLU A 213 27.07 0.19 5.93
CA GLU A 213 25.77 0.83 6.06
C GLU A 213 25.31 1.50 4.75
N ALA A 214 26.17 2.31 4.11
CA ALA A 214 25.87 2.95 2.85
C ALA A 214 25.52 1.94 1.74
N LYS A 215 26.21 0.79 1.70
CA LYS A 215 25.92 -0.32 0.78
C LYS A 215 24.56 -0.95 1.07
N LEU A 216 24.22 -1.16 2.35
CA LEU A 216 22.90 -1.69 2.75
C LEU A 216 21.77 -0.72 2.38
N ILE A 217 21.99 0.58 2.54
CA ILE A 217 21.03 1.62 2.15
C ILE A 217 20.69 1.52 0.64
N LEU A 218 21.69 1.26 -0.22
CA LEU A 218 21.45 1.06 -1.65
C LEU A 218 20.62 -0.19 -1.98
N LEU A 219 20.60 -1.19 -1.11
CA LEU A 219 19.76 -2.37 -1.32
C LEU A 219 18.28 -2.09 -1.08
N ILE A 220 17.92 -1.04 -0.30
CA ILE A 220 16.53 -0.74 0.05
C ILE A 220 15.66 -0.46 -1.19
N PRO A 221 16.02 0.42 -2.15
CA PRO A 221 15.26 0.59 -3.38
C PRO A 221 15.13 -0.70 -4.20
N ILE A 222 16.20 -1.50 -4.27
CA ILE A 222 16.21 -2.77 -5.00
C ILE A 222 15.24 -3.77 -4.35
N LEU A 223 15.31 -3.94 -3.02
CA LEU A 223 14.42 -4.81 -2.27
C LEU A 223 12.96 -4.34 -2.34
N SER A 224 12.72 -3.03 -2.32
CA SER A 224 11.41 -2.44 -2.52
C SER A 224 10.83 -2.81 -3.89
N GLY A 225 11.60 -2.66 -4.95
CA GLY A 225 11.20 -3.07 -6.30
C GLY A 225 10.97 -4.58 -6.42
N LEU A 226 11.85 -5.39 -5.84
CA LEU A 226 11.75 -6.85 -5.87
C LEU A 226 10.50 -7.35 -5.11
N THR A 227 10.24 -6.85 -3.91
CA THR A 227 9.05 -7.22 -3.13
C THR A 227 7.76 -6.75 -3.80
N SER A 228 7.76 -5.57 -4.44
CA SER A 228 6.66 -5.08 -5.26
C SER A 228 6.44 -5.97 -6.50
N LEU A 229 7.51 -6.39 -7.16
CA LEU A 229 7.45 -7.31 -8.31
C LEU A 229 6.87 -8.67 -7.91
N LEU A 230 7.30 -9.24 -6.78
CA LEU A 230 6.79 -10.52 -6.28
C LEU A 230 5.28 -10.45 -5.98
N THR A 231 4.81 -9.38 -5.33
CA THR A 231 3.38 -9.18 -5.08
C THR A 231 2.59 -8.99 -6.38
N SER A 232 3.14 -8.27 -7.34
CA SER A 232 2.55 -8.06 -8.67
C SER A 232 2.43 -9.37 -9.45
N VAL A 233 3.49 -10.17 -9.49
CA VAL A 233 3.50 -11.49 -10.15
C VAL A 233 2.51 -12.45 -9.50
N LEU A 234 2.46 -12.50 -8.15
CA LEU A 234 1.50 -13.33 -7.43
C LEU A 234 0.06 -12.95 -7.77
N SER A 235 -0.23 -11.65 -7.79
CA SER A 235 -1.56 -11.12 -8.16
C SER A 235 -1.92 -11.48 -9.59
N GLN A 236 -0.97 -11.42 -10.56
CA GLN A 236 -1.19 -11.82 -11.94
C GLN A 236 -1.48 -13.30 -12.12
N VAL A 237 -0.64 -14.13 -11.51
CA VAL A 237 -0.83 -15.59 -11.60
C VAL A 237 -2.23 -15.97 -11.09
N ARG A 238 -2.70 -15.28 -10.06
CA ARG A 238 -4.05 -15.47 -9.53
C ARG A 238 -5.14 -14.93 -10.46
N GLN A 239 -4.95 -13.73 -11.00
CA GLN A 239 -5.90 -13.16 -11.97
C GLN A 239 -6.00 -14.00 -13.24
N LYS A 240 -4.88 -14.50 -13.79
CA LYS A 240 -4.89 -15.42 -14.94
C LYS A 240 -5.65 -16.70 -14.66
N LYS A 241 -5.55 -17.25 -13.44
CA LYS A 241 -6.33 -18.42 -13.03
C LYS A 241 -7.82 -18.14 -12.91
N THR A 242 -8.20 -16.90 -12.61
CA THR A 242 -9.61 -16.47 -12.46
C THR A 242 -10.18 -15.92 -13.75
N ASN A 243 -9.36 -15.35 -14.62
CA ASN A 243 -9.77 -14.74 -15.88
C ASN A 243 -8.75 -15.04 -17.00
N PRO A 244 -8.77 -16.28 -17.56
CA PRO A 244 -7.81 -16.68 -18.60
C PRO A 244 -7.89 -15.81 -19.86
N ASP A 245 -9.11 -15.36 -20.19
CA ASP A 245 -9.44 -14.60 -21.40
C ASP A 245 -9.38 -13.08 -21.20
N ALA A 246 -8.97 -12.59 -20.03
CA ALA A 246 -8.78 -11.17 -19.84
C ALA A 246 -7.66 -10.70 -20.75
N GLN A 247 -8.06 -10.05 -21.83
CA GLN A 247 -7.16 -9.50 -22.83
C GLN A 247 -6.28 -8.43 -22.17
N MET A 248 -5.02 -8.77 -21.93
CA MET A 248 -4.05 -7.97 -21.18
C MET A 248 -3.54 -6.74 -21.96
N GLN A 249 -4.31 -6.24 -22.96
CA GLN A 249 -3.95 -5.02 -23.66
C GLN A 249 -4.04 -3.82 -22.69
N GLY A 250 -2.89 -3.29 -22.31
CA GLY A 250 -2.73 -2.16 -21.38
C GLY A 250 -2.47 -2.52 -19.91
N MET A 251 -2.88 -3.70 -19.44
CA MET A 251 -2.72 -4.08 -18.02
C MET A 251 -1.28 -4.53 -17.68
N GLY A 252 -0.54 -5.04 -18.66
CA GLY A 252 0.85 -5.45 -18.48
C GLY A 252 1.80 -4.27 -18.23
N CYS A 253 1.60 -3.15 -18.92
CA CYS A 253 2.38 -1.94 -18.72
C CYS A 253 2.12 -1.31 -17.33
N MET A 254 0.85 -1.22 -16.93
CA MET A 254 0.46 -0.69 -15.62
C MET A 254 1.01 -1.55 -14.47
N MET A 255 1.24 -2.81 -14.71
CA MET A 255 1.72 -3.78 -13.73
C MET A 255 3.24 -3.74 -13.51
N LEU A 256 4.02 -3.45 -14.56
CA LEU A 256 5.45 -3.19 -14.45
C LEU A 256 5.74 -1.78 -13.94
N SER A 257 4.80 -0.84 -14.10
CA SER A 257 4.96 0.53 -13.61
C SER A 257 5.02 0.60 -12.08
N MET A 258 4.26 -0.23 -11.36
CA MET A 258 4.26 -0.24 -9.89
C MET A 258 5.62 -0.62 -9.27
N PRO A 259 6.30 -1.72 -9.66
CA PRO A 259 7.66 -2.01 -9.20
C PRO A 259 8.67 -0.92 -9.55
N LEU A 260 8.61 -0.37 -10.76
CA LEU A 260 9.49 0.73 -11.17
C LEU A 260 9.26 1.99 -10.36
N MET A 261 8.00 2.37 -10.14
CA MET A 261 7.63 3.47 -9.24
C MET A 261 8.14 3.23 -7.82
N SER A 262 8.04 2.01 -7.32
CA SER A 262 8.52 1.62 -5.99
C SER A 262 10.02 1.90 -5.85
N VAL A 263 10.84 1.50 -6.83
CA VAL A 263 12.28 1.80 -6.86
C VAL A 263 12.52 3.31 -6.89
N MET A 264 11.84 4.02 -7.79
CA MET A 264 12.03 5.47 -7.99
C MET A 264 11.66 6.28 -6.72
N PHE A 265 10.55 5.95 -6.08
CA PHE A 265 10.15 6.62 -4.84
C PHE A 265 11.12 6.33 -3.69
N THR A 266 11.47 5.06 -3.48
CA THR A 266 12.38 4.68 -2.39
C THR A 266 13.82 5.17 -2.63
N TRP A 267 14.20 5.41 -3.88
CA TRP A 267 15.45 6.09 -4.22
C TRP A 267 15.45 7.58 -3.82
N SER A 268 14.30 8.22 -3.84
CA SER A 268 14.14 9.67 -3.66
C SER A 268 13.78 10.08 -2.24
N MET A 269 13.54 9.12 -1.35
CA MET A 269 13.02 9.33 -0.01
C MET A 269 13.94 8.71 1.05
N PRO A 270 13.82 9.10 2.34
CA PRO A 270 14.52 8.46 3.44
C PRO A 270 14.31 6.95 3.50
N VAL A 271 15.30 6.22 3.99
CA VAL A 271 15.27 4.76 4.16
C VAL A 271 14.02 4.29 4.89
N ALA A 272 13.52 5.04 5.88
CA ALA A 272 12.28 4.74 6.59
C ALA A 272 11.08 4.49 5.65
N MET A 273 10.93 5.31 4.58
CA MET A 273 9.89 5.10 3.57
C MET A 273 10.10 3.83 2.77
N GLY A 274 11.36 3.55 2.38
CA GLY A 274 11.72 2.32 1.69
C GLY A 274 11.42 1.08 2.53
N MET A 275 11.77 1.11 3.81
CA MET A 275 11.47 0.04 4.77
C MET A 275 9.97 -0.19 4.92
N TYR A 276 9.18 0.88 5.09
CA TYR A 276 7.72 0.76 5.08
C TYR A 276 7.20 0.08 3.80
N TRP A 277 7.75 0.46 2.63
CA TRP A 277 7.33 -0.09 1.34
C TRP A 277 7.62 -1.58 1.25
N ILE A 278 8.81 -2.01 1.66
CA ILE A 278 9.21 -3.42 1.73
C ILE A 278 8.28 -4.19 2.68
N LEU A 279 8.11 -3.71 3.92
CA LEU A 279 7.25 -4.34 4.93
C LEU A 279 5.81 -4.45 4.43
N SER A 280 5.28 -3.37 3.84
CA SER A 280 3.95 -3.32 3.28
C SER A 280 3.76 -4.37 2.17
N ASN A 281 4.74 -4.52 1.27
CA ASN A 281 4.71 -5.52 0.20
C ASN A 281 4.80 -6.95 0.76
N VAL A 282 5.68 -7.20 1.73
CA VAL A 282 5.83 -8.50 2.39
C VAL A 282 4.53 -8.91 3.08
N PHE A 283 3.92 -8.01 3.86
CA PHE A 283 2.63 -8.30 4.48
C PHE A 283 1.52 -8.50 3.44
N ALA A 284 1.48 -7.71 2.36
CA ALA A 284 0.53 -7.88 1.27
C ALA A 284 0.70 -9.24 0.58
N PHE A 285 1.93 -9.70 0.38
CA PHE A 285 2.22 -11.01 -0.20
C PHE A 285 1.63 -12.14 0.66
N PHE A 286 1.94 -12.17 1.96
CA PHE A 286 1.38 -13.19 2.86
C PHE A 286 -0.13 -13.07 3.00
N GLN A 287 -0.67 -11.86 3.14
CA GLN A 287 -2.11 -11.62 3.18
C GLN A 287 -2.81 -12.17 1.92
N THR A 288 -2.23 -11.94 0.74
CA THR A 288 -2.75 -12.46 -0.52
C THR A 288 -2.71 -14.00 -0.57
N LEU A 289 -1.66 -14.63 -0.05
CA LEU A 289 -1.58 -16.09 0.05
C LEU A 289 -2.66 -16.65 0.97
N ILE A 290 -2.78 -16.10 2.17
CA ILE A 290 -3.76 -16.53 3.18
C ILE A 290 -5.19 -16.35 2.68
N LEU A 291 -5.55 -15.14 2.26
CA LEU A 291 -6.90 -14.86 1.77
C LEU A 291 -7.24 -15.67 0.52
N GLY A 292 -6.27 -15.89 -0.36
CA GLY A 292 -6.51 -16.71 -1.54
C GLY A 292 -6.67 -18.19 -1.25
N HIS A 293 -6.19 -18.69 -0.12
CA HIS A 293 -6.49 -20.03 0.35
C HIS A 293 -7.92 -20.15 0.89
N PHE A 294 -8.33 -19.21 1.75
CA PHE A 294 -9.65 -19.21 2.37
C PHE A 294 -10.77 -18.82 1.40
N TYR A 295 -10.53 -17.82 0.55
CA TYR A 295 -11.50 -17.28 -0.39
C TYR A 295 -11.15 -17.62 -1.85
N ALA A 296 -10.74 -18.88 -2.09
CA ALA A 296 -10.43 -19.33 -3.45
C ALA A 296 -11.65 -19.15 -4.37
N PRO A 297 -11.53 -18.47 -5.53
CA PRO A 297 -12.66 -18.17 -6.41
C PRO A 297 -13.48 -19.40 -6.80
N ARG A 298 -12.82 -20.53 -7.06
CA ARG A 298 -13.50 -21.79 -7.39
C ARG A 298 -14.39 -22.31 -6.27
N LYS A 299 -13.92 -22.26 -5.00
CA LYS A 299 -14.71 -22.70 -3.84
C LYS A 299 -15.91 -21.79 -3.62
N THR A 300 -15.72 -20.47 -3.70
CA THR A 300 -16.78 -19.48 -3.53
C THR A 300 -17.83 -19.61 -4.63
N VAL A 301 -17.42 -19.82 -5.89
CA VAL A 301 -18.35 -20.03 -7.03
C VAL A 301 -19.12 -21.33 -6.83
N ALA A 302 -18.47 -22.43 -6.46
CA ALA A 302 -19.15 -23.69 -6.19
C ALA A 302 -20.22 -23.56 -5.09
N GLN A 303 -19.90 -22.88 -4.00
CA GLN A 303 -20.85 -22.61 -2.91
C GLN A 303 -22.05 -21.79 -3.39
N HIS A 304 -21.84 -20.73 -4.20
CA HIS A 304 -22.93 -19.95 -4.76
C HIS A 304 -23.80 -20.76 -5.73
N MET A 305 -23.18 -21.56 -6.59
CA MET A 305 -23.95 -22.43 -7.52
C MET A 305 -24.80 -23.45 -6.77
N VAL A 306 -24.29 -24.02 -5.70
CA VAL A 306 -25.08 -24.93 -4.83
C VAL A 306 -26.23 -24.17 -4.18
N ALA A 307 -26.00 -22.98 -3.63
CA ALA A 307 -27.06 -22.16 -3.02
C ALA A 307 -28.15 -21.78 -4.04
N GLU A 308 -27.77 -21.29 -5.23
CA GLU A 308 -28.72 -20.98 -6.31
C GLU A 308 -29.52 -22.21 -6.77
N THR A 309 -28.87 -23.37 -6.82
CA THR A 309 -29.57 -24.62 -7.18
C THR A 309 -30.60 -25.04 -6.13
N ILE A 310 -30.24 -24.88 -4.83
CA ILE A 310 -31.15 -25.18 -3.72
C ILE A 310 -32.36 -24.22 -3.77
N GLU A 311 -32.11 -22.91 -3.94
CA GLU A 311 -33.14 -21.88 -4.02
C GLU A 311 -34.07 -22.13 -5.19
N ARG A 312 -33.54 -22.41 -6.38
CA ARG A 312 -34.34 -22.76 -7.58
C ARG A 312 -35.23 -23.99 -7.34
N ARG A 313 -34.67 -25.07 -6.76
CA ARG A 313 -35.42 -26.27 -6.45
C ARG A 313 -36.50 -26.03 -5.39
N SER A 314 -36.25 -25.17 -4.41
CA SER A 314 -37.26 -24.81 -3.41
C SER A 314 -38.41 -24.03 -4.03
N TYR A 315 -38.09 -23.07 -4.95
CA TYR A 315 -39.09 -22.32 -5.69
C TYR A 315 -39.95 -23.23 -6.62
N GLU A 316 -39.31 -24.16 -7.36
CA GLU A 316 -40.01 -25.11 -8.22
C GLU A 316 -40.94 -26.04 -7.40
N LYS A 317 -40.53 -26.48 -6.22
CA LYS A 317 -41.37 -27.26 -5.30
C LYS A 317 -42.57 -26.45 -4.80
N ALA A 318 -42.35 -25.20 -4.39
CA ALA A 318 -43.41 -24.30 -3.92
C ALA A 318 -44.42 -24.05 -5.02
N LYS A 319 -43.99 -23.83 -6.26
CA LYS A 319 -44.86 -23.61 -7.42
C LYS A 319 -45.70 -24.87 -7.76
N LYS A 320 -45.09 -26.07 -7.70
CA LYS A 320 -45.84 -27.33 -7.89
C LYS A 320 -46.89 -27.54 -6.80
N SER A 321 -46.52 -27.32 -5.53
CA SER A 321 -47.45 -27.42 -4.40
C SER A 321 -48.64 -26.45 -4.51
N ALA A 322 -48.42 -25.22 -5.00
CA ALA A 322 -49.49 -24.27 -5.25
C ALA A 322 -50.43 -24.71 -6.36
N ALA A 323 -49.86 -25.19 -7.48
CA ALA A 323 -50.66 -25.70 -8.61
C ALA A 323 -51.47 -26.96 -8.22
N ASP A 324 -50.94 -27.84 -7.38
CA ASP A 324 -51.66 -29.04 -6.90
C ASP A 324 -52.80 -28.64 -5.95
N LYS A 325 -52.65 -27.61 -5.12
CA LYS A 325 -53.73 -27.06 -4.27
C LYS A 325 -54.87 -26.46 -5.13
N GLU A 326 -54.55 -25.64 -6.13
CA GLU A 326 -55.53 -25.06 -7.02
C GLU A 326 -56.34 -26.14 -7.78
N LYS A 327 -55.71 -27.23 -8.22
CA LYS A 327 -56.38 -28.37 -8.84
C LYS A 327 -57.34 -29.12 -7.89
N ASN A 328 -56.95 -29.24 -6.61
CA ASN A 328 -57.81 -29.92 -5.62
C ASN A 328 -58.98 -29.06 -5.12
N GLU A 329 -58.90 -27.75 -5.25
CA GLU A 329 -59.99 -26.81 -4.95
C GLU A 329 -61.00 -26.69 -6.08
N GLN A 330 -60.64 -27.08 -7.32
CA GLN A 330 -61.51 -27.05 -8.50
C GLN A 330 -62.28 -28.37 -8.77
N ASN A 331 -61.94 -29.44 -8.04
CA ASN A 331 -62.64 -30.72 -8.05
C ASN A 331 -63.49 -30.92 -6.80
#